data_da1d918348e46a247f5cbe6ffd7889e7
#
_entry.id   da1d918348e46a247f5cbe6ffd7889e7
#
_cell.length_a   1.000
_cell.length_b   1.000
_cell.length_c   1.000
_cell.angle_alpha   90.00
_cell.angle_beta   90.00
_cell.angle_gamma   90.00
#
_symmetry.space_group_name_H-M   'P 1'
#
loop_
_entity.id
_entity.type
_entity.pdbx_description
1 polymer ?
#
loop_
_entity_poly.entity_id
_entity_poly.type
_entity_poly.pdbx_seq_one_letter_code
_entity_poly.pdbx_strand_id
1 'polypeptide(L)'
;MAQFKGKLDELRQTEMDLSSQKEKIERRLKEIAGLLSNYNESGEQGTVNIAATEVQRTKIIKQIDLAYQNAAVARATIQSCENAIEEINKKQLDAIKKLSEYDGLRREMEVIQMLHGNFKRIQIEIMQQMKNEIQTVTWKYFDEMIWKKNTFGHISINDSYDITVYNRDNIEMTGSLSATEQMALAYAFTLAIHSASGKNCPLVIDSPLGRVSDENRENMALALKDVSKEKQIIMLFTPDEYSEQVKRIYDPVADVRELTLSADEKFVEGIDH
;
A
#
# COMPACT_ATOMS: atom_id res chain seq x y z
N MET A 1 -33.47 16.11 3.35
CA MET A 1 -32.74 14.89 2.95
C MET A 1 -31.91 15.10 1.68
N ALA A 2 -32.52 15.42 0.51
CA ALA A 2 -31.77 15.59 -0.75
C ALA A 2 -30.64 16.64 -0.66
N GLN A 3 -30.88 17.77 -0.02
CA GLN A 3 -29.92 18.88 0.13
C GLN A 3 -28.69 18.51 0.98
N PHE A 4 -28.87 17.69 2.02
CA PHE A 4 -27.77 17.18 2.84
C PHE A 4 -26.97 16.09 2.12
N LYS A 5 -27.64 15.25 1.33
CA LYS A 5 -26.99 14.23 0.51
C LYS A 5 -26.10 14.86 -0.57
N GLY A 6 -26.60 15.90 -1.26
CA GLY A 6 -25.80 16.65 -2.24
C GLY A 6 -24.55 17.30 -1.62
N LYS A 7 -24.68 17.87 -0.41
CA LYS A 7 -23.55 18.49 0.28
C LYS A 7 -22.53 17.45 0.80
N LEU A 8 -22.98 16.25 1.16
CA LEU A 8 -22.11 15.14 1.55
C LEU A 8 -21.33 14.62 0.33
N ASP A 9 -21.96 14.51 -0.82
CA ASP A 9 -21.32 14.09 -2.07
C ASP A 9 -20.30 15.14 -2.57
N GLU A 10 -20.61 16.44 -2.44
CA GLU A 10 -19.64 17.53 -2.69
C GLU A 10 -18.40 17.45 -1.78
N LEU A 11 -18.61 17.21 -0.49
CA LEU A 11 -17.51 17.09 0.48
C LEU A 11 -16.64 15.85 0.22
N ARG A 12 -17.23 14.72 -0.15
CA ARG A 12 -16.50 13.52 -0.56
C ARG A 12 -15.68 13.77 -1.82
N GLN A 13 -16.23 14.47 -2.81
CA GLN A 13 -15.50 14.86 -4.00
C GLN A 13 -14.31 15.76 -3.66
N THR A 14 -14.51 16.71 -2.76
CA THR A 14 -13.43 17.62 -2.29
C THR A 14 -12.33 16.85 -1.53
N GLU A 15 -12.69 15.85 -0.75
CA GLU A 15 -11.73 14.97 -0.06
C GLU A 15 -10.90 14.16 -1.06
N MET A 16 -11.52 13.61 -2.11
CA MET A 16 -10.82 12.91 -3.19
C MET A 16 -9.87 13.83 -3.95
N ASP A 17 -10.29 15.06 -4.26
CA ASP A 17 -9.45 16.04 -4.94
C ASP A 17 -8.25 16.47 -4.09
N LEU A 18 -8.44 16.68 -2.79
CA LEU A 18 -7.37 16.99 -1.83
C LEU A 18 -6.39 15.82 -1.68
N SER A 19 -6.89 14.59 -1.66
CA SER A 19 -6.05 13.38 -1.63
C SER A 19 -5.18 13.27 -2.89
N SER A 20 -5.75 13.56 -4.07
CA SER A 20 -5.00 13.59 -5.34
C SER A 20 -3.94 14.68 -5.38
N GLN A 21 -4.25 15.87 -4.83
CA GLN A 21 -3.27 16.96 -4.71
C GLN A 21 -2.13 16.60 -3.76
N LYS A 22 -2.43 15.97 -2.62
CA LYS A 22 -1.43 15.45 -1.68
C LYS A 22 -0.45 14.52 -2.38
N GLU A 23 -0.96 13.55 -3.13
CA GLU A 23 -0.13 12.56 -3.84
C GLU A 23 0.80 13.23 -4.89
N LYS A 24 0.31 14.27 -5.60
CA LYS A 24 1.12 15.05 -6.54
C LYS A 24 2.24 15.82 -5.83
N ILE A 25 1.95 16.36 -4.65
CA ILE A 25 2.92 17.14 -3.85
C ILE A 25 3.98 16.19 -3.27
N GLU A 26 3.59 15.02 -2.76
CA GLU A 26 4.52 13.99 -2.26
C GLU A 26 5.46 13.47 -3.34
N ARG A 27 4.96 13.26 -4.58
CA ARG A 27 5.82 12.93 -5.73
C ARG A 27 6.85 14.02 -6.02
N ARG A 28 6.45 15.30 -6.01
CA ARG A 28 7.35 16.43 -6.21
C ARG A 28 8.41 16.56 -5.11
N LEU A 29 8.03 16.30 -3.86
CA LEU A 29 9.00 16.29 -2.75
C LEU A 29 10.04 15.17 -2.93
N LYS A 30 9.61 14.00 -3.38
CA LYS A 30 10.50 12.87 -3.66
C LYS A 30 11.46 13.17 -4.82
N GLU A 31 10.99 13.86 -5.87
CA GLU A 31 11.85 14.34 -6.97
C GLU A 31 12.89 15.34 -6.48
N ILE A 32 12.49 16.32 -5.66
CA ILE A 32 13.41 17.34 -5.10
C ILE A 32 14.42 16.67 -4.14
N ALA A 33 14.00 15.73 -3.32
CA ALA A 33 14.89 14.96 -2.45
C ALA A 33 15.91 14.14 -3.26
N GLY A 34 15.49 13.55 -4.38
CA GLY A 34 16.38 12.84 -5.31
C GLY A 34 17.41 13.77 -5.98
N LEU A 35 16.98 14.97 -6.38
CA LEU A 35 17.88 15.98 -6.94
C LEU A 35 18.91 16.49 -5.92
N LEU A 36 18.51 16.67 -4.66
CA LEU A 36 19.39 17.06 -3.56
C LEU A 36 20.39 15.95 -3.20
N SER A 37 19.98 14.68 -3.25
CA SER A 37 20.85 13.52 -3.03
C SER A 37 21.92 13.43 -4.12
N ASN A 38 21.52 13.54 -5.38
CA ASN A 38 22.44 13.53 -6.53
C ASN A 38 23.42 14.71 -6.53
N TYR A 39 23.03 15.86 -5.95
CA TYR A 39 23.91 17.03 -5.79
C TYR A 39 24.98 16.81 -4.71
N ASN A 40 24.67 16.10 -3.64
CA ASN A 40 25.64 15.78 -2.58
C ASN A 40 26.67 14.72 -3.02
N GLU A 41 26.36 13.91 -4.03
CA GLU A 41 27.25 12.87 -4.58
C GLU A 41 28.17 13.40 -5.71
N SER A 42 27.76 14.43 -6.42
CA SER A 42 28.55 15.06 -7.50
C SER A 42 29.19 16.37 -7.00
N GLY A 43 30.36 16.26 -6.41
CA GLY A 43 31.18 17.37 -5.91
C GLY A 43 31.71 18.32 -7.00
N GLU A 44 30.94 18.71 -8.00
CA GLU A 44 31.34 19.68 -9.03
C GLU A 44 30.25 20.71 -9.32
N GLN A 45 30.70 21.92 -9.32
CA GLN A 45 30.14 23.23 -9.61
C GLN A 45 28.98 23.24 -10.64
N GLY A 46 27.77 23.05 -10.19
CA GLY A 46 26.59 23.55 -10.88
C GLY A 46 25.93 24.60 -10.00
N THR A 47 25.80 25.83 -10.43
CA THR A 47 25.11 26.92 -9.73
C THR A 47 23.62 26.64 -9.62
N VAL A 48 23.22 25.58 -8.88
CA VAL A 48 21.86 25.43 -8.42
C VAL A 48 21.68 26.43 -7.29
N ASN A 49 20.75 27.34 -7.49
CA ASN A 49 20.43 28.35 -6.51
C ASN A 49 19.75 27.67 -5.30
N ILE A 50 20.55 27.21 -4.35
CA ILE A 50 20.12 26.51 -3.12
C ILE A 50 19.04 27.33 -2.40
N ALA A 51 19.18 28.67 -2.41
CA ALA A 51 18.18 29.58 -1.84
C ALA A 51 16.81 29.47 -2.53
N ALA A 52 16.79 29.32 -3.87
CA ALA A 52 15.54 29.15 -4.61
C ALA A 52 14.88 27.80 -4.34
N THR A 53 15.68 26.75 -4.17
CA THR A 53 15.18 25.40 -3.82
C THR A 53 14.64 25.35 -2.40
N GLU A 54 15.29 26.01 -1.43
CA GLU A 54 14.79 26.14 -0.06
C GLU A 54 13.49 26.96 0.03
N VAL A 55 13.37 28.01 -0.76
CA VAL A 55 12.12 28.78 -0.88
C VAL A 55 10.99 27.91 -1.45
N GLN A 56 11.28 27.12 -2.48
CA GLN A 56 10.29 26.19 -3.04
C GLN A 56 9.88 25.11 -2.01
N ARG A 57 10.84 24.51 -1.33
CA ARG A 57 10.59 23.55 -0.25
C ARG A 57 9.69 24.13 0.84
N THR A 58 10.00 25.32 1.33
CA THR A 58 9.19 26.02 2.35
C THR A 58 7.77 26.30 1.85
N LYS A 59 7.61 26.68 0.57
CA LYS A 59 6.30 26.88 -0.05
C LYS A 59 5.50 25.59 -0.14
N ILE A 60 6.13 24.49 -0.50
CA ILE A 60 5.49 23.16 -0.58
C ILE A 60 5.07 22.70 0.81
N ILE A 61 5.91 22.84 1.83
CA ILE A 61 5.57 22.49 3.21
C ILE A 61 4.32 23.27 3.68
N LYS A 62 4.26 24.60 3.43
CA LYS A 62 3.08 25.39 3.74
C LYS A 62 1.82 24.93 3.00
N GLN A 63 1.96 24.49 1.75
CA GLN A 63 0.83 23.94 0.99
C GLN A 63 0.35 22.61 1.56
N ILE A 64 1.26 21.76 2.00
CA ILE A 64 0.94 20.50 2.70
C ILE A 64 0.18 20.79 3.99
N ASP A 65 0.69 21.68 4.83
CA ASP A 65 0.03 22.05 6.09
C ASP A 65 -1.39 22.59 5.86
N LEU A 66 -1.55 23.45 4.85
CA LEU A 66 -2.87 23.97 4.47
C LEU A 66 -3.80 22.85 3.96
N ALA A 67 -3.28 21.91 3.18
CA ALA A 67 -4.05 20.76 2.70
C ALA A 67 -4.49 19.86 3.88
N TYR A 68 -3.62 19.62 4.85
CA TYR A 68 -3.97 18.89 6.07
C TYR A 68 -5.07 19.60 6.89
N GLN A 69 -4.96 20.91 7.05
CA GLN A 69 -5.99 21.71 7.75
C GLN A 69 -7.34 21.62 7.02
N ASN A 70 -7.33 21.78 5.70
CA ASN A 70 -8.56 21.68 4.90
C ASN A 70 -9.16 20.28 4.96
N ALA A 71 -8.36 19.23 4.91
CA ALA A 71 -8.81 17.86 5.06
C ALA A 71 -9.41 17.60 6.45
N ALA A 72 -8.81 18.15 7.51
CA ALA A 72 -9.36 18.04 8.86
C ALA A 72 -10.73 18.75 8.99
N VAL A 73 -10.87 19.94 8.42
CA VAL A 73 -12.15 20.67 8.40
C VAL A 73 -13.20 19.88 7.59
N ALA A 74 -12.84 19.35 6.43
CA ALA A 74 -13.74 18.54 5.62
C ALA A 74 -14.23 17.30 6.38
N ARG A 75 -13.34 16.57 7.05
CA ARG A 75 -13.68 15.42 7.90
C ARG A 75 -14.63 15.79 9.04
N ALA A 76 -14.36 16.90 9.75
CA ALA A 76 -15.25 17.39 10.79
C ALA A 76 -16.64 17.74 10.25
N THR A 77 -16.72 18.31 9.06
CA THR A 77 -18.01 18.64 8.42
C THR A 77 -18.74 17.38 7.98
N ILE A 78 -18.04 16.38 7.43
CA ILE A 78 -18.61 15.06 7.09
C ILE A 78 -19.24 14.44 8.36
N GLN A 79 -18.48 14.39 9.46
CA GLN A 79 -18.97 13.84 10.72
C GLN A 79 -20.20 14.59 11.23
N SER A 80 -20.23 15.92 11.13
CA SER A 80 -21.39 16.73 11.50
C SER A 80 -22.60 16.42 10.64
N CYS A 81 -22.42 16.25 9.33
CA CYS A 81 -23.49 15.88 8.42
C CYS A 81 -24.02 14.46 8.69
N GLU A 82 -23.15 13.52 8.98
CA GLU A 82 -23.51 12.14 9.35
C GLU A 82 -24.36 12.14 10.64
N ASN A 83 -23.95 12.88 11.65
CA ASN A 83 -24.70 13.05 12.90
C ASN A 83 -26.08 13.68 12.67
N ALA A 84 -26.15 14.70 11.79
CA ALA A 84 -27.42 15.35 11.43
C ALA A 84 -28.36 14.39 10.67
N ILE A 85 -27.83 13.55 9.79
CA ILE A 85 -28.57 12.50 9.08
C ILE A 85 -29.14 11.48 10.09
N GLU A 86 -28.34 11.09 11.06
CA GLU A 86 -28.76 10.16 12.12
C GLU A 86 -29.90 10.74 12.96
N GLU A 87 -29.81 12.02 13.34
CA GLU A 87 -30.86 12.73 14.06
C GLU A 87 -32.17 12.85 13.24
N ILE A 88 -32.07 13.18 11.95
CA ILE A 88 -33.22 13.25 11.06
C ILE A 88 -33.86 11.87 10.90
N ASN A 89 -33.08 10.81 10.74
CA ASN A 89 -33.61 9.45 10.67
C ASN A 89 -34.36 9.06 11.95
N LYS A 90 -33.83 9.45 13.10
CA LYS A 90 -34.48 9.24 14.40
C LYS A 90 -35.82 9.98 14.52
N LYS A 91 -35.86 11.24 14.11
CA LYS A 91 -37.09 12.05 14.06
C LYS A 91 -38.12 11.47 13.07
N GLN A 92 -37.66 10.96 11.94
CA GLN A 92 -38.49 10.29 10.94
C GLN A 92 -39.14 9.00 11.48
N LEU A 93 -38.33 8.22 12.22
CA LEU A 93 -38.78 7.01 12.90
C LEU A 93 -39.86 7.33 13.97
N ASP A 94 -39.66 8.40 14.74
CA ASP A 94 -40.61 8.84 15.76
C ASP A 94 -41.90 9.38 15.15
N ALA A 95 -41.85 10.06 13.99
CA ALA A 95 -43.03 10.48 13.24
C ALA A 95 -43.81 9.29 12.70
N ILE A 96 -43.15 8.26 12.19
CA ILE A 96 -43.78 7.01 11.71
C ILE A 96 -44.41 6.25 12.89
N LYS A 97 -43.80 6.26 14.08
CA LYS A 97 -44.35 5.65 15.32
C LYS A 97 -45.70 6.22 15.72
N LYS A 98 -45.94 7.50 15.41
CA LYS A 98 -47.19 8.20 15.75
C LYS A 98 -48.35 7.85 14.80
N LEU A 99 -48.06 7.27 13.66
CA LEU A 99 -49.07 6.87 12.66
C LEU A 99 -49.38 5.37 12.82
N SER A 100 -50.47 5.06 13.53
CA SER A 100 -50.88 3.67 13.84
C SER A 100 -51.13 2.77 12.60
N GLU A 101 -51.30 3.36 11.45
CA GLU A 101 -51.54 2.69 10.16
C GLU A 101 -50.25 2.09 9.55
N TYR A 102 -49.05 2.41 10.08
CA TYR A 102 -47.75 2.05 9.50
C TYR A 102 -46.91 1.12 10.36
N ASP A 103 -47.50 0.43 11.32
CA ASP A 103 -46.75 -0.46 12.25
C ASP A 103 -45.95 -1.58 11.56
N GLY A 104 -46.44 -2.05 10.40
CA GLY A 104 -45.73 -3.04 9.57
C GLY A 104 -44.45 -2.45 8.96
N LEU A 105 -44.57 -1.29 8.31
CA LEU A 105 -43.42 -0.58 7.69
C LEU A 105 -42.39 -0.14 8.72
N ARG A 106 -42.81 0.24 9.93
CA ARG A 106 -41.91 0.57 11.03
C ARG A 106 -41.02 -0.60 11.41
N ARG A 107 -41.60 -1.80 11.56
CA ARG A 107 -40.81 -3.00 11.88
C ARG A 107 -39.80 -3.34 10.77
N GLU A 108 -40.21 -3.20 9.50
CA GLU A 108 -39.30 -3.43 8.39
C GLU A 108 -38.14 -2.41 8.39
N MET A 109 -38.43 -1.11 8.65
CA MET A 109 -37.39 -0.09 8.77
C MET A 109 -36.44 -0.33 9.95
N GLU A 110 -36.97 -0.73 11.11
CA GLU A 110 -36.16 -1.09 12.28
C GLU A 110 -35.20 -2.27 11.97
N VAL A 111 -35.70 -3.30 11.29
CA VAL A 111 -34.88 -4.44 10.85
C VAL A 111 -33.82 -4.00 9.84
N ILE A 112 -34.18 -3.18 8.84
CA ILE A 112 -33.23 -2.68 7.84
C ILE A 112 -32.14 -1.83 8.50
N GLN A 113 -32.50 -0.97 9.46
CA GLN A 113 -31.50 -0.16 10.17
C GLN A 113 -30.58 -1.01 11.04
N MET A 114 -31.11 -2.01 11.72
CA MET A 114 -30.33 -2.96 12.51
C MET A 114 -29.37 -3.77 11.61
N LEU A 115 -29.85 -4.25 10.46
CA LEU A 115 -29.05 -4.95 9.48
C LEU A 115 -27.93 -4.05 8.94
N HIS A 116 -28.26 -2.82 8.55
CA HIS A 116 -27.26 -1.86 8.06
C HIS A 116 -26.15 -1.59 9.11
N GLY A 117 -26.54 -1.38 10.37
CA GLY A 117 -25.57 -1.21 11.46
C GLY A 117 -24.69 -2.44 11.68
N ASN A 118 -25.27 -3.63 11.61
CA ASN A 118 -24.53 -4.87 11.73
C ASN A 118 -23.57 -5.10 10.57
N PHE A 119 -24.01 -4.85 9.32
CA PHE A 119 -23.14 -4.95 8.16
C PHE A 119 -21.95 -3.98 8.22
N LYS A 120 -22.17 -2.73 8.64
CA LYS A 120 -21.09 -1.74 8.80
C LYS A 120 -20.08 -2.20 9.85
N ARG A 121 -20.54 -2.77 10.98
CA ARG A 121 -19.66 -3.30 12.02
C ARG A 121 -18.85 -4.49 11.53
N ILE A 122 -19.48 -5.43 10.83
CA ILE A 122 -18.82 -6.61 10.25
C ILE A 122 -17.78 -6.16 9.23
N GLN A 123 -18.09 -5.18 8.37
CA GLN A 123 -17.15 -4.65 7.40
C GLN A 123 -15.89 -4.08 8.08
N ILE A 124 -16.06 -3.28 9.14
CA ILE A 124 -14.93 -2.71 9.90
C ILE A 124 -14.10 -3.83 10.52
N GLU A 125 -14.74 -4.84 11.10
CA GLU A 125 -14.06 -5.96 11.74
C GLU A 125 -13.26 -6.79 10.74
N ILE A 126 -13.85 -7.09 9.57
CA ILE A 126 -13.16 -7.80 8.48
C ILE A 126 -11.95 -6.99 8.01
N MET A 127 -12.12 -5.68 7.77
CA MET A 127 -11.00 -4.82 7.33
C MET A 127 -9.87 -4.79 8.37
N GLN A 128 -10.20 -4.74 9.66
CA GLN A 128 -9.21 -4.76 10.72
C GLN A 128 -8.49 -6.12 10.81
N GLN A 129 -9.21 -7.21 10.67
CA GLN A 129 -8.64 -8.54 10.65
C GLN A 129 -7.70 -8.72 9.46
N MET A 130 -8.14 -8.33 8.25
CA MET A 130 -7.31 -8.38 7.05
C MET A 130 -6.04 -7.53 7.19
N LYS A 131 -6.16 -6.32 7.74
CA LYS A 131 -4.99 -5.46 7.98
C LYS A 131 -3.99 -6.13 8.92
N ASN A 132 -4.45 -6.71 10.02
CA ASN A 132 -3.60 -7.41 10.99
C ASN A 132 -2.93 -8.65 10.35
N GLU A 133 -3.65 -9.39 9.53
CA GLU A 133 -3.11 -10.53 8.79
C GLU A 133 -2.04 -10.07 7.80
N ILE A 134 -2.32 -9.06 6.97
CA ILE A 134 -1.36 -8.48 6.04
C ILE A 134 -0.11 -8.01 6.79
N GLN A 135 -0.26 -7.32 7.91
CA GLN A 135 0.87 -6.86 8.72
C GLN A 135 1.72 -8.04 9.22
N THR A 136 1.09 -9.07 9.76
CA THR A 136 1.78 -10.25 10.29
C THR A 136 2.52 -11.01 9.21
N VAL A 137 1.88 -11.24 8.08
CA VAL A 137 2.47 -11.95 6.94
C VAL A 137 3.57 -11.13 6.27
N THR A 138 3.38 -9.80 6.15
CA THR A 138 4.43 -8.89 5.64
C THR A 138 5.68 -8.94 6.52
N TRP A 139 5.51 -8.87 7.84
CA TRP A 139 6.62 -8.98 8.76
C TRP A 139 7.36 -10.30 8.60
N LYS A 140 6.63 -11.42 8.55
CA LYS A 140 7.19 -12.75 8.37
C LYS A 140 8.08 -12.83 7.12
N TYR A 141 7.54 -12.47 5.96
CA TYR A 141 8.30 -12.52 4.71
C TYR A 141 9.46 -11.53 4.69
N PHE A 142 9.26 -10.31 5.21
CA PHE A 142 10.35 -9.34 5.30
C PHE A 142 11.50 -9.86 6.15
N ASP A 143 11.22 -10.41 7.33
CA ASP A 143 12.24 -11.00 8.18
C ASP A 143 12.94 -12.21 7.52
N GLU A 144 12.21 -13.04 6.79
CA GLU A 144 12.78 -14.16 6.04
C GLU A 144 13.73 -13.70 4.92
N MET A 145 13.39 -12.64 4.20
CA MET A 145 14.15 -12.14 3.04
C MET A 145 15.41 -11.39 3.39
N ILE A 146 15.47 -10.73 4.55
CA ILE A 146 16.65 -9.96 4.96
C ILE A 146 17.67 -10.79 5.73
N TRP A 147 18.96 -10.47 5.57
CA TRP A 147 20.02 -11.15 6.32
C TRP A 147 20.26 -10.57 7.72
N LYS A 148 19.97 -9.26 7.92
CA LYS A 148 20.15 -8.54 9.19
C LYS A 148 19.04 -8.85 10.20
N LYS A 149 18.94 -10.10 10.63
CA LYS A 149 17.86 -10.60 11.52
C LYS A 149 17.68 -9.85 12.84
N ASN A 150 18.69 -9.11 13.30
CA ASN A 150 18.66 -8.43 14.60
C ASN A 150 18.46 -6.90 14.51
N THR A 151 18.38 -6.35 13.31
CA THR A 151 18.27 -4.89 13.10
C THR A 151 16.85 -4.40 13.25
N PHE A 152 15.90 -5.15 12.72
CA PHE A 152 14.49 -4.79 12.70
C PHE A 152 13.73 -5.53 13.80
N GLY A 153 12.68 -4.91 14.32
CA GLY A 153 11.85 -5.46 15.40
C GLY A 153 10.46 -5.86 14.94
N HIS A 154 9.78 -4.96 14.24
CA HIS A 154 8.44 -5.19 13.71
C HIS A 154 8.09 -4.15 12.65
N ILE A 155 6.96 -4.37 11.98
CA ILE A 155 6.33 -3.37 11.12
C ILE A 155 4.96 -3.00 11.67
N SER A 156 4.50 -1.80 11.33
CA SER A 156 3.13 -1.35 11.56
C SER A 156 2.50 -0.92 10.24
N ILE A 157 1.23 -1.25 10.06
CA ILE A 157 0.43 -0.81 8.91
C ILE A 157 -0.73 0.03 9.43
N ASN A 158 -0.81 1.29 9.01
CA ASN A 158 -1.88 2.18 9.40
C ASN A 158 -3.19 1.92 8.60
N ASP A 159 -4.24 2.67 8.85
CA ASP A 159 -5.52 2.52 8.18
C ASP A 159 -5.50 2.98 6.71
N SER A 160 -4.45 3.68 6.28
CA SER A 160 -4.18 4.04 4.87
C SER A 160 -3.28 3.03 4.17
N TYR A 161 -2.92 1.93 4.84
CA TYR A 161 -1.98 0.90 4.38
C TYR A 161 -0.55 1.41 4.17
N ASP A 162 -0.16 2.53 4.82
CA ASP A 162 1.25 2.94 4.85
C ASP A 162 1.99 2.03 5.82
N ILE A 163 3.18 1.58 5.41
CA ILE A 163 4.02 0.67 6.19
C ILE A 163 5.11 1.46 6.90
N THR A 164 5.24 1.24 8.18
CA THR A 164 6.33 1.77 9.00
C THR A 164 7.14 0.62 9.58
N VAL A 165 8.46 0.66 9.40
CA VAL A 165 9.40 -0.34 9.92
C VAL A 165 10.06 0.21 11.19
N TYR A 166 10.13 -0.60 12.24
CA TYR A 166 10.73 -0.26 13.50
C TYR A 166 11.89 -1.20 13.84
N ASN A 167 12.89 -0.67 14.52
CA ASN A 167 13.92 -1.49 15.14
C ASN A 167 13.41 -2.16 16.44
N ARG A 168 14.26 -2.91 17.11
CA ARG A 168 13.93 -3.56 18.40
C ARG A 168 13.66 -2.59 19.54
N ASP A 169 14.15 -1.36 19.44
CA ASP A 169 13.97 -0.29 20.42
C ASP A 169 12.76 0.61 20.09
N ASN A 170 11.89 0.17 19.19
CA ASN A 170 10.73 0.93 18.71
C ASN A 170 11.08 2.27 18.03
N ILE A 171 12.26 2.40 17.45
CA ILE A 171 12.65 3.57 16.67
C ILE A 171 12.29 3.32 15.21
N GLU A 172 11.67 4.30 14.57
CA GLU A 172 11.30 4.24 13.17
C GLU A 172 12.53 4.18 12.25
N MET A 173 12.56 3.22 11.36
CA MET A 173 13.66 2.94 10.45
C MET A 173 13.28 3.03 8.97
N THR A 174 12.03 3.33 8.65
CA THR A 174 11.49 3.31 7.27
C THR A 174 12.33 4.14 6.30
N GLY A 175 12.73 5.34 6.72
CA GLY A 175 13.55 6.26 5.91
C GLY A 175 15.02 5.87 5.77
N SER A 176 15.50 4.89 6.55
CA SER A 176 16.91 4.43 6.56
C SER A 176 17.10 3.06 5.92
N LEU A 177 16.06 2.48 5.35
CA LEU A 177 16.15 1.22 4.62
C LEU A 177 17.02 1.37 3.37
N SER A 178 17.96 0.44 3.18
CA SER A 178 18.70 0.30 1.93
C SER A 178 17.78 -0.07 0.76
N ALA A 179 18.24 0.11 -0.47
CA ALA A 179 17.46 -0.26 -1.66
C ALA A 179 17.01 -1.73 -1.65
N THR A 180 17.87 -2.64 -1.22
CA THR A 180 17.54 -4.07 -1.07
C THR A 180 16.48 -4.32 -0.01
N GLU A 181 16.58 -3.64 1.15
CA GLU A 181 15.60 -3.76 2.24
C GLU A 181 14.23 -3.19 1.84
N GLN A 182 14.21 -2.07 1.09
CA GLN A 182 12.98 -1.52 0.53
C GLN A 182 12.32 -2.49 -0.46
N MET A 183 13.12 -3.14 -1.31
CA MET A 183 12.64 -4.13 -2.27
C MET A 183 12.10 -5.38 -1.57
N ALA A 184 12.81 -5.89 -0.55
CA ALA A 184 12.34 -6.99 0.28
C ALA A 184 11.00 -6.66 0.97
N LEU A 185 10.86 -5.44 1.51
CA LEU A 185 9.61 -4.97 2.12
C LEU A 185 8.46 -4.90 1.09
N ALA A 186 8.73 -4.40 -0.12
CA ALA A 186 7.74 -4.33 -1.18
C ALA A 186 7.26 -5.72 -1.62
N TYR A 187 8.17 -6.69 -1.75
CA TYR A 187 7.81 -8.07 -2.04
C TYR A 187 7.04 -8.71 -0.90
N ALA A 188 7.51 -8.56 0.32
CA ALA A 188 6.82 -9.09 1.50
C ALA A 188 5.38 -8.58 1.60
N PHE A 189 5.17 -7.29 1.36
CA PHE A 189 3.84 -6.68 1.35
C PHE A 189 2.97 -7.19 0.20
N THR A 190 3.53 -7.27 -1.01
CA THR A 190 2.82 -7.81 -2.18
C THR A 190 2.37 -9.25 -1.96
N LEU A 191 3.26 -10.09 -1.43
CA LEU A 191 2.97 -11.48 -1.09
C LEU A 191 1.90 -11.57 0.00
N ALA A 192 1.95 -10.70 1.00
CA ALA A 192 0.96 -10.66 2.07
C ALA A 192 -0.43 -10.28 1.56
N ILE A 193 -0.54 -9.24 0.73
CA ILE A 193 -1.82 -8.87 0.09
C ILE A 193 -2.34 -10.01 -0.79
N HIS A 194 -1.46 -10.61 -1.59
CA HIS A 194 -1.83 -11.73 -2.45
C HIS A 194 -2.31 -12.93 -1.61
N SER A 195 -1.70 -13.19 -0.46
CA SER A 195 -2.14 -14.22 0.48
C SER A 195 -3.50 -13.88 1.09
N ALA A 196 -3.67 -12.68 1.62
CA ALA A 196 -4.91 -12.23 2.26
C ALA A 196 -6.10 -12.14 1.29
N SER A 197 -5.85 -11.94 -0.01
CA SER A 197 -6.91 -11.89 -1.02
C SER A 197 -7.71 -13.18 -1.18
N GLY A 198 -7.17 -14.32 -0.72
CA GLY A 198 -7.77 -15.65 -0.90
C GLY A 198 -7.88 -16.12 -2.35
N LYS A 199 -7.33 -15.36 -3.31
CA LYS A 199 -7.41 -15.70 -4.73
C LYS A 199 -6.17 -16.50 -5.16
N ASN A 200 -6.39 -17.54 -5.94
CA ASN A 200 -5.33 -18.35 -6.56
C ASN A 200 -4.94 -17.77 -7.94
N CYS A 201 -4.51 -16.51 -7.96
CA CYS A 201 -3.94 -15.93 -9.19
C CYS A 201 -2.45 -16.20 -9.22
N PRO A 202 -1.85 -16.49 -10.39
CA PRO A 202 -0.41 -16.55 -10.52
C PRO A 202 0.21 -15.18 -10.25
N LEU A 203 1.36 -15.18 -9.59
CA LEU A 203 2.16 -13.97 -9.34
C LEU A 203 3.27 -13.91 -10.39
N VAL A 204 3.34 -12.80 -11.13
CA VAL A 204 4.40 -12.56 -12.10
C VAL A 204 5.36 -11.52 -11.53
N ILE A 205 6.63 -11.86 -11.45
CA ILE A 205 7.68 -11.00 -10.91
C ILE A 205 8.78 -10.85 -11.97
N ASP A 206 8.99 -9.61 -12.39
CA ASP A 206 10.06 -9.26 -13.30
C ASP A 206 11.31 -8.84 -12.50
N SER A 207 12.44 -9.42 -12.86
CA SER A 207 13.75 -9.14 -12.23
C SER A 207 13.74 -9.20 -10.69
N PRO A 208 13.32 -10.33 -10.08
CA PRO A 208 13.11 -10.44 -8.64
C PRO A 208 14.38 -10.21 -7.82
N LEU A 209 15.56 -10.36 -8.39
CA LEU A 209 16.85 -10.32 -7.70
C LEU A 209 17.84 -9.28 -8.27
N GLY A 210 17.39 -8.40 -9.19
CA GLY A 210 18.24 -7.52 -9.97
C GLY A 210 18.98 -6.43 -9.21
N ARG A 211 18.51 -6.06 -8.02
CA ARG A 211 19.13 -5.02 -7.16
C ARG A 211 19.37 -5.53 -5.75
N VAL A 212 19.47 -6.84 -5.62
CA VAL A 212 19.62 -7.50 -4.33
C VAL A 212 21.11 -7.76 -4.08
N SER A 213 21.60 -7.40 -2.88
CA SER A 213 22.95 -7.75 -2.45
C SER A 213 23.09 -9.28 -2.32
N ASP A 214 24.28 -9.80 -2.51
CA ASP A 214 24.54 -11.25 -2.51
C ASP A 214 24.06 -11.93 -1.21
N GLU A 215 24.22 -11.26 -0.06
CA GLU A 215 23.77 -11.76 1.24
C GLU A 215 22.25 -11.93 1.35
N ASN A 216 21.50 -11.06 0.67
CA ASN A 216 20.03 -11.13 0.67
C ASN A 216 19.47 -12.00 -0.47
N ARG A 217 20.24 -12.20 -1.55
CA ARG A 217 19.79 -12.92 -2.75
C ARG A 217 19.34 -14.34 -2.44
N GLU A 218 20.13 -15.06 -1.65
CA GLU A 218 19.78 -16.42 -1.23
C GLU A 218 18.52 -16.45 -0.37
N ASN A 219 18.40 -15.58 0.61
CA ASN A 219 17.24 -15.49 1.49
C ASN A 219 15.97 -15.15 0.71
N MET A 220 16.05 -14.17 -0.21
CA MET A 220 14.92 -13.81 -1.06
C MET A 220 14.52 -14.95 -2.01
N ALA A 221 15.50 -15.63 -2.60
CA ALA A 221 15.23 -16.77 -3.45
C ALA A 221 14.56 -17.93 -2.69
N LEU A 222 15.02 -18.22 -1.48
CA LEU A 222 14.42 -19.24 -0.62
C LEU A 222 13.00 -18.86 -0.18
N ALA A 223 12.75 -17.61 0.20
CA ALA A 223 11.44 -17.13 0.58
C ALA A 223 10.44 -17.23 -0.58
N LEU A 224 10.83 -16.83 -1.80
CA LEU A 224 9.99 -16.95 -3.00
C LEU A 224 9.74 -18.43 -3.37
N LYS A 225 10.73 -19.30 -3.20
CA LYS A 225 10.57 -20.75 -3.36
C LYS A 225 9.55 -21.32 -2.36
N ASP A 226 9.57 -20.87 -1.12
CA ASP A 226 8.61 -21.36 -0.13
C ASP A 226 7.17 -20.91 -0.46
N VAL A 227 6.99 -19.69 -0.94
CA VAL A 227 5.69 -19.21 -1.44
C VAL A 227 5.20 -20.02 -2.65
N SER A 228 6.12 -20.48 -3.52
CA SER A 228 5.76 -21.26 -4.72
C SER A 228 5.15 -22.63 -4.39
N LYS A 229 5.30 -23.14 -3.17
CA LYS A 229 4.64 -24.37 -2.72
C LYS A 229 3.12 -24.22 -2.61
N GLU A 230 2.65 -23.02 -2.36
CA GLU A 230 1.24 -22.72 -2.16
C GLU A 230 0.61 -22.00 -3.36
N LYS A 231 1.43 -21.30 -4.16
CA LYS A 231 0.97 -20.42 -5.24
C LYS A 231 1.87 -20.53 -6.46
N GLN A 232 1.28 -20.42 -7.65
CA GLN A 232 2.05 -20.32 -8.88
C GLN A 232 2.78 -18.98 -8.94
N ILE A 233 4.11 -19.03 -9.09
CA ILE A 233 4.95 -17.85 -9.31
C ILE A 233 5.64 -18.01 -10.65
N ILE A 234 5.57 -16.97 -11.47
CA ILE A 234 6.30 -16.85 -12.74
C ILE A 234 7.34 -15.75 -12.53
N MET A 235 8.61 -16.09 -12.65
CA MET A 235 9.72 -15.18 -12.45
C MET A 235 10.50 -15.01 -13.76
N LEU A 236 10.77 -13.77 -14.12
CA LEU A 236 11.61 -13.42 -15.26
C LEU A 236 12.97 -12.95 -14.73
N PHE A 237 14.02 -13.62 -15.17
CA PHE A 237 15.39 -13.31 -14.72
C PHE A 237 16.22 -12.80 -15.89
N THR A 238 17.09 -11.86 -15.61
CA THR A 238 18.24 -11.58 -16.48
C THR A 238 19.34 -12.62 -16.24
N PRO A 239 20.26 -12.86 -17.20
CA PRO A 239 21.36 -13.81 -17.01
C PRO A 239 22.21 -13.54 -15.77
N ASP A 240 22.40 -12.27 -15.40
CA ASP A 240 23.18 -11.87 -14.23
C ASP A 240 22.47 -12.18 -12.90
N GLU A 241 21.14 -12.21 -12.91
CA GLU A 241 20.33 -12.55 -11.74
C GLU A 241 20.28 -14.04 -11.49
N TYR A 242 20.23 -14.83 -12.58
CA TYR A 242 20.14 -16.30 -12.53
C TYR A 242 21.51 -16.93 -12.32
N SER A 243 22.17 -16.53 -11.21
CA SER A 243 23.49 -17.01 -10.80
C SER A 243 23.46 -18.49 -10.43
N GLU A 244 24.64 -19.13 -10.35
CA GLU A 244 24.77 -20.55 -9.94
C GLU A 244 24.15 -20.84 -8.56
N GLN A 245 24.13 -19.86 -7.67
CA GLN A 245 23.47 -19.96 -6.36
C GLN A 245 21.94 -20.01 -6.52
N VAL A 246 21.38 -19.17 -7.36
CA VAL A 246 19.94 -19.11 -7.64
C VAL A 246 19.48 -20.35 -8.40
N LYS A 247 20.26 -20.83 -9.36
CA LYS A 247 20.03 -22.10 -10.09
C LYS A 247 19.89 -23.28 -9.13
N ARG A 248 20.79 -23.42 -8.17
CA ARG A 248 20.72 -24.51 -7.17
C ARG A 248 19.43 -24.50 -6.36
N ILE A 249 18.81 -23.33 -6.19
CA ILE A 249 17.56 -23.17 -5.44
C ILE A 249 16.33 -23.50 -6.31
N TYR A 250 16.33 -23.05 -7.57
CA TYR A 250 15.14 -23.11 -8.42
C TYR A 250 15.11 -24.29 -9.40
N ASP A 251 16.23 -24.67 -10.04
CA ASP A 251 16.26 -25.77 -11.02
C ASP A 251 15.63 -27.07 -10.52
N PRO A 252 15.76 -27.45 -9.22
CA PRO A 252 15.14 -28.69 -8.75
C PRO A 252 13.61 -28.63 -8.61
N VAL A 253 13.00 -27.43 -8.66
CA VAL A 253 11.58 -27.21 -8.29
C VAL A 253 10.79 -26.39 -9.32
N ALA A 254 11.46 -25.75 -10.27
CA ALA A 254 10.84 -24.88 -11.27
C ALA A 254 10.97 -25.46 -12.68
N ASP A 255 10.02 -25.13 -13.56
CA ASP A 255 10.14 -25.29 -15.00
C ASP A 255 10.92 -24.07 -15.55
N VAL A 256 12.18 -24.27 -15.87
CA VAL A 256 13.09 -23.22 -16.32
C VAL A 256 13.16 -23.21 -17.85
N ARG A 257 12.94 -22.02 -18.43
CA ARG A 257 12.99 -21.82 -19.88
C ARG A 257 13.86 -20.62 -20.21
N GLU A 258 14.76 -20.80 -21.13
CA GLU A 258 15.53 -19.70 -21.67
C GLU A 258 14.77 -19.03 -22.82
N LEU A 259 14.69 -17.70 -22.79
CA LEU A 259 14.06 -16.90 -23.84
C LEU A 259 15.12 -16.12 -24.59
N THR A 260 15.15 -16.27 -25.89
CA THR A 260 16.06 -15.55 -26.80
C THR A 260 15.26 -14.72 -27.79
N LEU A 261 15.81 -13.57 -28.20
CA LEU A 261 15.24 -12.80 -29.31
C LEU A 261 15.50 -13.53 -30.61
N SER A 262 14.51 -13.58 -31.49
CA SER A 262 14.69 -14.09 -32.86
C SER A 262 15.70 -13.20 -33.62
N ALA A 263 16.31 -13.76 -34.67
CA ALA A 263 17.35 -13.08 -35.44
C ALA A 263 16.89 -11.75 -36.09
N ASP A 264 15.60 -11.55 -36.27
CA ASP A 264 14.98 -10.29 -36.77
C ASP A 264 14.43 -9.41 -35.68
N GLU A 265 14.71 -9.71 -34.39
CA GLU A 265 14.29 -8.95 -33.18
C GLU A 265 12.76 -8.77 -33.05
N LYS A 266 11.95 -9.57 -33.74
CA LYS A 266 10.49 -9.45 -33.76
C LYS A 266 9.77 -10.38 -32.81
N PHE A 267 10.38 -11.51 -32.50
CA PHE A 267 9.77 -12.56 -31.69
C PHE A 267 10.71 -13.05 -30.60
N VAL A 268 10.13 -13.47 -29.50
CA VAL A 268 10.85 -14.16 -28.43
C VAL A 268 10.69 -15.66 -28.65
N GLU A 269 11.79 -16.37 -28.76
CA GLU A 269 11.81 -17.82 -28.92
C GLU A 269 12.17 -18.48 -27.58
N GLY A 270 11.38 -19.46 -27.16
CA GLY A 270 11.67 -20.29 -25.99
C GLY A 270 12.52 -21.49 -26.38
N ILE A 271 13.59 -21.74 -25.67
CA ILE A 271 14.42 -22.93 -25.78
C ILE A 271 14.05 -23.89 -24.66
N ASP A 272 13.51 -25.06 -25.01
CA ASP A 272 13.25 -26.12 -24.04
C ASP A 272 14.58 -26.87 -23.79
N HIS A 273 15.01 -26.94 -22.52
CA HIS A 273 16.19 -27.67 -22.07
C HIS A 273 15.84 -29.06 -21.51
#